data_3d6a829f6b494f4c83d3de7cea134ea5
#
_entry.id   3d6a829f6b494f4c83d3de7cea134ea5
#
_cell.length_a   1.000
_cell.length_b   1.000
_cell.length_c   1.000
_cell.angle_alpha   90.00
_cell.angle_beta   90.00
_cell.angle_gamma   90.00
#
_symmetry.space_group_name_H-M   'P 1'
#
loop_
_entity.id
_entity.type
_entity.pdbx_description
1 polymer ?
#
loop_
_entity_poly.entity_id
_entity_poly.type
_entity_poly.pdbx_seq_one_letter_code
_entity_poly.pdbx_strand_id
1 'polypeptide(L)'
;GNATMNAQRTQQYGASFNVQVGENWAYSLGAWVRDMDQLTRYTQERSGVYQYSVASNGDYGSARGLDLTIDWRWLLFGSQFQYTYSVAKTNSEYAWASISGQYVDAPSQENLAYYDRPHDLTYYFYTFLPFGVQAGLTAFYQSGYPYTPIIFKGKDPAEDLRQPNSKRGPAYKNVNLSFAKYFERMDHKFSVGLNIFNVLDIRNAYDVYALTGKADNPGTYYTDYVGLPGTDPNGVGVYANKSSAYYDRPWRMSPPREINFFIRLDFE
;
A
#
# COMPACT_ATOMS: atom_id res chain seq x y z
N GLY A 1 0.13 -19.00 24.23
CA GLY A 1 0.50 -17.59 24.35
C GLY A 1 1.46 -17.38 25.51
N ASN A 2 2.29 -16.35 25.44
CA ASN A 2 3.21 -16.01 26.51
C ASN A 2 2.51 -15.07 27.52
N ALA A 3 2.25 -15.53 28.74
CA ALA A 3 1.57 -14.79 29.79
C ALA A 3 2.41 -13.61 30.35
N THR A 4 3.70 -13.55 30.05
CA THR A 4 4.61 -12.52 30.53
C THR A 4 4.81 -11.36 29.54
N MET A 5 4.09 -11.35 28.42
CA MET A 5 4.16 -10.26 27.46
C MET A 5 3.54 -8.98 28.04
N ASN A 6 4.25 -7.88 27.85
CA ASN A 6 3.73 -6.55 28.10
C ASN A 6 2.90 -6.04 26.91
N ALA A 7 2.07 -5.03 27.14
CA ALA A 7 1.37 -4.35 26.09
C ALA A 7 2.37 -3.59 25.18
N GLN A 8 2.12 -3.60 23.86
CA GLN A 8 2.84 -2.75 22.93
C GLN A 8 2.60 -1.28 23.30
N ARG A 9 3.63 -0.48 23.21
CA ARG A 9 3.58 0.93 23.55
C ARG A 9 3.88 1.80 22.33
N THR A 10 3.05 2.81 22.11
CA THR A 10 3.29 3.85 21.10
C THR A 10 3.24 5.23 21.77
N GLN A 11 4.26 6.03 21.51
CA GLN A 11 4.31 7.44 21.88
C GLN A 11 4.27 8.28 20.62
N GLN A 12 3.37 9.25 20.55
CA GLN A 12 3.25 10.13 19.39
C GLN A 12 3.28 11.58 19.85
N TYR A 13 4.08 12.36 19.16
CA TYR A 13 4.16 13.80 19.30
C TYR A 13 3.81 14.45 17.97
N GLY A 14 3.05 15.51 17.99
CA GLY A 14 2.68 16.22 16.78
C GLY A 14 2.36 17.68 17.05
N ALA A 15 2.57 18.50 16.04
CA ALA A 15 2.15 19.89 16.03
C ALA A 15 1.48 20.18 14.69
N SER A 16 0.42 20.98 14.70
CA SER A 16 -0.27 21.40 13.49
C SER A 16 -0.55 22.90 13.52
N PHE A 17 -0.54 23.48 12.34
CA PHE A 17 -0.86 24.86 12.09
C PHE A 17 -2.01 24.91 11.06
N ASN A 18 -3.14 25.50 11.47
CA ASN A 18 -4.33 25.58 10.65
C ASN A 18 -4.67 27.05 10.43
N VAL A 19 -4.87 27.45 9.19
CA VAL A 19 -5.18 28.82 8.80
C VAL A 19 -6.34 28.82 7.82
N GLN A 20 -7.30 29.70 8.07
CA GLN A 20 -8.32 30.06 7.11
C GLN A 20 -8.00 31.42 6.53
N VAL A 21 -7.99 31.54 5.21
CA VAL A 21 -7.74 32.79 4.47
C VAL A 21 -8.99 33.16 3.70
N GLY A 22 -9.65 34.19 4.19
CA GLY A 22 -10.97 34.60 3.70
C GLY A 22 -12.02 33.51 3.89
N GLU A 23 -13.02 33.48 3.04
CA GLU A 23 -14.11 32.50 3.07
C GLU A 23 -13.82 31.25 2.25
N ASN A 24 -12.81 31.29 1.41
CA ASN A 24 -12.62 30.32 0.32
C ASN A 24 -11.46 29.36 0.53
N TRP A 25 -10.47 29.70 1.34
CA TRP A 25 -9.24 28.92 1.50
C TRP A 25 -9.01 28.50 2.94
N ALA A 26 -8.63 27.24 3.13
CA ALA A 26 -8.09 26.76 4.40
C ALA A 26 -6.85 25.92 4.15
N TYR A 27 -5.86 26.08 5.02
CA TYR A 27 -4.59 25.37 4.98
C TYR A 27 -4.32 24.69 6.32
N SER A 28 -3.87 23.47 6.28
CA SER A 28 -3.39 22.75 7.45
C SER A 28 -2.01 22.18 7.15
N LEU A 29 -1.04 22.49 8.00
CA LEU A 29 0.29 21.91 7.96
C LEU A 29 0.56 21.24 9.29
N GLY A 30 0.86 19.95 9.28
CA GLY A 30 1.16 19.15 10.44
C GLY A 30 2.54 18.50 10.34
N ALA A 31 3.17 18.27 11.49
CA ALA A 31 4.35 17.45 11.63
C ALA A 31 4.19 16.50 12.81
N TRP A 32 4.62 15.27 12.67
CA TRP A 32 4.48 14.27 13.73
C TRP A 32 5.64 13.27 13.75
N VAL A 33 5.90 12.77 14.95
CA VAL A 33 6.86 11.68 15.21
C VAL A 33 6.16 10.65 16.08
N ARG A 34 6.40 9.38 15.80
CA ARG A 34 5.86 8.23 16.52
C ARG A 34 6.98 7.26 16.82
N ASP A 35 7.13 6.91 18.10
CA ASP A 35 8.04 5.88 18.58
C ASP A 35 7.22 4.69 19.08
N MET A 36 7.59 3.50 18.66
CA MET A 36 6.91 2.25 18.97
C MET A 36 7.88 1.32 19.68
N ASP A 37 7.50 0.90 20.89
CA ASP A 37 8.29 0.01 21.73
C ASP A 37 7.51 -1.26 22.06
N GLN A 38 8.24 -2.28 22.47
CA GLN A 38 7.68 -3.56 22.93
C GLN A 38 6.79 -4.22 21.86
N LEU A 39 7.12 -4.03 20.59
CA LEU A 39 6.46 -4.74 19.50
C LEU A 39 6.66 -6.24 19.65
N THR A 40 5.68 -7.01 19.18
CA THR A 40 5.73 -8.46 19.28
C THR A 40 6.83 -9.03 18.41
N ARG A 41 7.72 -9.79 19.04
CA ARG A 41 8.77 -10.58 18.39
C ARG A 41 8.48 -12.05 18.58
N TYR A 42 8.79 -12.86 17.58
CA TYR A 42 8.75 -14.31 17.68
C TYR A 42 10.18 -14.85 17.71
N THR A 43 10.52 -15.53 18.79
CA THR A 43 11.79 -16.25 18.92
C THR A 43 11.56 -17.73 18.80
N GLN A 44 12.50 -18.46 18.19
CA GLN A 44 12.46 -19.91 18.14
C GLN A 44 13.19 -20.47 19.37
N GLU A 45 12.46 -21.24 20.14
CA GLU A 45 13.02 -21.96 21.28
C GLU A 45 13.06 -23.45 21.01
N ARG A 46 13.99 -24.13 21.63
CA ARG A 46 14.17 -25.55 21.47
C ARG A 46 14.11 -26.25 22.83
N SER A 47 13.25 -27.25 22.91
CA SER A 47 13.19 -28.16 24.06
C SER A 47 13.38 -29.60 23.59
N GLY A 48 14.58 -30.15 23.79
CA GLY A 48 14.96 -31.43 23.25
C GLY A 48 14.95 -31.47 21.72
N VAL A 49 14.12 -32.32 21.14
CA VAL A 49 13.91 -32.44 19.67
C VAL A 49 12.83 -31.51 19.12
N TYR A 50 12.07 -30.88 20.00
CA TYR A 50 10.97 -30.02 19.61
C TYR A 50 11.43 -28.56 19.49
N GLN A 51 11.08 -27.93 18.38
CA GLN A 51 11.26 -26.51 18.15
C GLN A 51 9.90 -25.83 18.13
N TYR A 52 9.77 -24.70 18.83
CA TYR A 52 8.52 -23.95 18.91
C TYR A 52 8.78 -22.44 18.95
N SER A 53 7.80 -21.68 18.47
CA SER A 53 7.87 -20.21 18.46
C SER A 53 7.27 -19.65 19.73
N VAL A 54 7.99 -18.76 20.39
CA VAL A 54 7.52 -18.01 21.55
C VAL A 54 7.39 -16.55 21.17
N ALA A 55 6.20 -15.99 21.40
CA ALA A 55 6.00 -14.56 21.28
C ALA A 55 6.59 -13.84 22.51
N SER A 56 7.34 -12.80 22.30
CA SER A 56 7.93 -11.94 23.33
C SER A 56 7.87 -10.47 22.89
N ASN A 57 8.12 -9.56 23.82
CA ASN A 57 8.36 -8.16 23.49
C ASN A 57 9.86 -7.97 23.24
N GLY A 58 10.22 -7.25 22.18
CA GLY A 58 11.64 -7.02 21.87
C GLY A 58 11.87 -6.20 20.62
N ASP A 59 10.83 -6.02 19.82
CA ASP A 59 10.91 -5.22 18.62
C ASP A 59 10.50 -3.78 18.87
N TYR A 60 10.99 -2.89 18.03
CA TYR A 60 10.75 -1.47 18.08
C TYR A 60 10.61 -0.89 16.67
N GLY A 61 10.11 0.31 16.58
CA GLY A 61 9.97 1.02 15.31
C GLY A 61 9.77 2.51 15.51
N SER A 62 9.96 3.25 14.44
CA SER A 62 9.75 4.68 14.40
C SER A 62 9.01 5.09 13.14
N ALA A 63 8.19 6.12 13.22
CA ALA A 63 7.59 6.75 12.07
C ALA A 63 7.57 8.28 12.26
N ARG A 64 7.78 9.01 11.18
CA ARG A 64 7.73 10.47 11.18
C ARG A 64 7.17 10.98 9.88
N GLY A 65 6.44 12.08 9.94
CA GLY A 65 5.79 12.60 8.75
C GLY A 65 5.43 14.07 8.83
N LEU A 66 5.08 14.58 7.66
CA LEU A 66 4.52 15.89 7.43
C LEU A 66 3.21 15.73 6.68
N ASP A 67 2.18 16.44 7.12
CA ASP A 67 0.86 16.44 6.50
C ASP A 67 0.55 17.85 5.99
N LEU A 68 0.08 17.94 4.77
CA LEU A 68 -0.41 19.18 4.15
C LEU A 68 -1.82 18.95 3.63
N THR A 69 -2.75 19.79 4.06
CA THR A 69 -4.10 19.84 3.50
C THR A 69 -4.39 21.25 3.00
N ILE A 70 -4.94 21.35 1.81
CA ILE A 70 -5.40 22.60 1.20
C ILE A 70 -6.85 22.40 0.77
N ASP A 71 -7.75 23.20 1.35
CA ASP A 71 -9.16 23.26 0.97
C ASP A 71 -9.41 24.55 0.21
N TRP A 72 -10.10 24.42 -0.90
CA TRP A 72 -10.55 25.56 -1.69
C TRP A 72 -12.02 25.41 -2.09
N ARG A 73 -12.83 26.40 -1.79
CA ARG A 73 -14.26 26.43 -2.11
C ARG A 73 -14.63 27.72 -2.81
N TRP A 74 -15.38 27.59 -3.86
CA TRP A 74 -15.92 28.72 -4.62
C TRP A 74 -17.33 28.38 -5.09
N LEU A 75 -18.24 29.27 -5.02
CA LEU A 75 -19.67 29.17 -5.41
C LEU A 75 -20.17 27.77 -5.86
N LEU A 76 -19.69 27.29 -7.00
CA LEU A 76 -20.16 26.06 -7.65
C LEU A 76 -19.17 24.89 -7.60
N PHE A 77 -17.99 25.07 -7.04
CA PHE A 77 -17.01 24.01 -6.94
C PHE A 77 -16.21 24.04 -5.64
N GLY A 78 -15.68 22.92 -5.28
CA GLY A 78 -14.73 22.81 -4.20
C GLY A 78 -13.66 21.79 -4.52
N SER A 79 -12.50 22.00 -3.95
CA SER A 79 -11.39 21.07 -4.05
C SER A 79 -10.68 20.89 -2.71
N GLN A 80 -10.14 19.71 -2.49
CA GLN A 80 -9.28 19.40 -1.37
C GLN A 80 -8.05 18.67 -1.89
N PHE A 81 -6.90 19.16 -1.53
CA PHE A 81 -5.60 18.54 -1.77
C PHE A 81 -5.04 18.07 -0.42
N GLN A 82 -4.73 16.80 -0.31
CA GLN A 82 -4.11 16.20 0.85
C GLN A 82 -2.80 15.54 0.44
N TYR A 83 -1.75 15.83 1.15
CA TYR A 83 -0.43 15.25 0.91
C TYR A 83 0.23 14.89 2.24
N THR A 84 0.68 13.66 2.35
CA THR A 84 1.48 13.17 3.46
C THR A 84 2.86 12.74 2.94
N TYR A 85 3.90 13.25 3.57
CA TYR A 85 5.23 12.69 3.46
C TYR A 85 5.57 11.97 4.77
N SER A 86 5.89 10.68 4.70
CA SER A 86 6.23 9.92 5.91
C SER A 86 7.30 8.88 5.65
N VAL A 87 8.05 8.54 6.69
CA VAL A 87 9.01 7.44 6.69
C VAL A 87 8.74 6.59 7.92
N ALA A 88 8.49 5.29 7.69
CA ALA A 88 8.29 4.31 8.75
C ALA A 88 9.41 3.27 8.71
N LYS A 89 9.97 2.99 9.88
CA LYS A 89 11.05 2.01 10.07
C LYS A 89 10.73 1.08 11.23
N THR A 90 11.24 -0.14 11.16
CA THR A 90 11.13 -1.12 12.23
C THR A 90 12.28 -2.11 12.16
N ASN A 91 12.60 -2.74 13.28
CA ASN A 91 13.54 -3.85 13.32
C ASN A 91 12.84 -5.21 13.13
N SER A 92 11.50 -5.26 13.20
CA SER A 92 10.74 -6.53 13.17
C SER A 92 10.58 -7.16 11.78
N GLU A 93 10.95 -6.45 10.72
CA GLU A 93 10.79 -6.91 9.32
C GLU A 93 11.54 -8.22 9.00
N TYR A 94 12.51 -8.58 9.82
CA TYR A 94 13.34 -9.78 9.64
C TYR A 94 12.83 -11.02 10.33
N ALA A 95 11.91 -10.90 11.27
CA ALA A 95 11.45 -12.05 12.06
C ALA A 95 10.80 -13.17 11.20
N TRP A 96 10.49 -12.85 9.95
CA TRP A 96 9.83 -13.75 8.99
C TRP A 96 10.74 -14.24 7.86
N ALA A 97 11.96 -13.76 7.77
CA ALA A 97 12.91 -14.21 6.77
C ALA A 97 13.44 -15.61 7.13
N SER A 98 12.64 -16.61 6.84
CA SER A 98 13.07 -18.01 6.88
C SER A 98 13.99 -18.25 5.68
N ILE A 99 15.29 -18.09 5.89
CA ILE A 99 16.26 -18.53 4.90
C ILE A 99 16.49 -20.02 5.16
N SER A 100 16.04 -20.87 4.27
CA SER A 100 16.27 -22.31 4.30
C SER A 100 15.82 -22.99 5.61
N GLY A 101 14.71 -22.54 6.21
CA GLY A 101 14.21 -23.07 7.47
C GLY A 101 14.99 -22.68 8.73
N GLN A 102 15.96 -21.80 8.62
CA GLN A 102 16.64 -21.20 9.77
C GLN A 102 16.02 -19.82 10.07
N TYR A 103 15.56 -19.66 11.29
CA TYR A 103 15.12 -18.37 11.80
C TYR A 103 16.36 -17.56 12.17
N VAL A 104 16.50 -16.41 11.58
CA VAL A 104 17.54 -15.45 11.92
C VAL A 104 16.97 -14.50 12.97
N ASP A 105 17.72 -14.22 14.01
CA ASP A 105 17.34 -13.16 14.95
C ASP A 105 17.14 -11.84 14.24
N ALA A 106 16.11 -11.09 14.62
CA ALA A 106 15.87 -9.77 14.07
C ALA A 106 17.11 -8.88 14.27
N PRO A 107 17.53 -8.14 13.24
CA PRO A 107 18.67 -7.25 13.38
C PRO A 107 18.36 -6.19 14.44
N SER A 108 19.39 -5.73 15.13
CA SER A 108 19.29 -4.58 16.03
C SER A 108 19.16 -3.23 15.29
N GLN A 109 19.08 -3.27 13.98
CA GLN A 109 19.01 -2.08 13.11
C GLN A 109 17.60 -1.92 12.55
N GLU A 110 17.08 -0.70 12.58
CA GLU A 110 15.84 -0.35 11.90
C GLU A 110 16.01 -0.32 10.38
N ASN A 111 15.08 -0.94 9.68
CA ASN A 111 14.95 -0.92 8.24
C ASN A 111 13.58 -0.34 7.85
N LEU A 112 13.40 0.01 6.58
CA LEU A 112 12.10 0.47 6.11
C LEU A 112 11.03 -0.61 6.37
N ALA A 113 9.93 -0.19 6.97
CA ALA A 113 8.78 -1.07 7.17
C ALA A 113 8.18 -1.47 5.82
N TYR A 114 7.70 -2.72 5.70
CA TYR A 114 7.13 -3.23 4.43
C TYR A 114 5.93 -2.43 3.92
N TYR A 115 5.26 -1.70 4.80
CA TYR A 115 4.13 -0.82 4.49
C TYR A 115 4.52 0.65 4.27
N ASP A 116 5.82 0.99 4.34
CA ASP A 116 6.29 2.36 4.18
C ASP A 116 5.99 2.91 2.78
N ARG A 117 5.28 4.03 2.73
CA ARG A 117 4.96 4.77 1.51
C ARG A 117 5.26 6.25 1.74
N PRO A 118 6.44 6.74 1.33
CA PRO A 118 6.87 8.11 1.68
C PRO A 118 5.95 9.19 1.13
N HIS A 119 5.34 8.99 -0.01
CA HIS A 119 4.43 9.97 -0.59
C HIS A 119 3.04 9.39 -0.71
N ASP A 120 2.08 10.03 -0.09
CA ASP A 120 0.65 9.76 -0.23
C ASP A 120 -0.06 11.07 -0.57
N LEU A 121 -0.73 11.10 -1.72
CA LEU A 121 -1.43 12.26 -2.23
C LEU A 121 -2.84 11.85 -2.61
N THR A 122 -3.82 12.60 -2.10
CA THR A 122 -5.21 12.52 -2.49
C THR A 122 -5.69 13.90 -2.95
N TYR A 123 -6.29 13.94 -4.10
CA TYR A 123 -6.93 15.14 -4.62
C TYR A 123 -8.40 14.85 -4.86
N TYR A 124 -9.24 15.68 -4.31
CA TYR A 124 -10.68 15.64 -4.49
C TYR A 124 -11.16 16.96 -5.09
N PHE A 125 -12.02 16.87 -6.10
CA PHE A 125 -12.66 18.01 -6.72
C PHE A 125 -14.12 17.71 -6.99
N TYR A 126 -14.99 18.66 -6.75
CA TYR A 126 -16.39 18.58 -7.14
C TYR A 126 -16.87 19.91 -7.73
N THR A 127 -17.86 19.82 -8.61
CA THR A 127 -18.49 20.99 -9.21
C THR A 127 -19.94 20.72 -9.56
N PHE A 128 -20.72 21.79 -9.56
CA PHE A 128 -22.10 21.77 -10.03
C PHE A 128 -22.13 22.32 -11.45
N LEU A 129 -22.46 21.46 -12.38
CA LEU A 129 -22.59 21.79 -13.80
C LEU A 129 -24.02 22.30 -14.09
N PRO A 130 -24.24 22.98 -15.26
CA PRO A 130 -25.58 23.32 -15.71
C PRO A 130 -26.51 22.11 -15.70
N PHE A 131 -27.82 22.39 -15.65
CA PHE A 131 -28.91 21.40 -15.64
C PHE A 131 -28.95 20.50 -14.38
N GLY A 132 -28.34 20.94 -13.26
CA GLY A 132 -28.39 20.21 -11.99
C GLY A 132 -27.56 18.95 -11.96
N VAL A 133 -26.49 18.89 -12.74
CA VAL A 133 -25.52 17.79 -12.73
C VAL A 133 -24.41 18.12 -11.75
N GLN A 134 -24.15 17.22 -10.81
CA GLN A 134 -22.98 17.23 -9.97
C GLN A 134 -21.89 16.38 -10.60
N ALA A 135 -20.68 16.89 -10.71
CA ALA A 135 -19.51 16.15 -11.15
C ALA A 135 -18.46 16.11 -10.05
N GLY A 136 -17.81 14.96 -9.90
CA GLY A 136 -16.73 14.73 -8.92
C GLY A 136 -15.54 14.06 -9.58
N LEU A 137 -14.35 14.42 -9.11
CA LEU A 137 -13.08 13.76 -9.46
C LEU A 137 -12.34 13.45 -8.18
N THR A 138 -11.80 12.23 -8.10
CA THR A 138 -10.87 11.84 -7.03
C THR A 138 -9.63 11.24 -7.67
N ALA A 139 -8.45 11.77 -7.30
CA ALA A 139 -7.18 11.27 -7.80
C ALA A 139 -6.30 10.85 -6.61
N PHE A 140 -5.61 9.70 -6.78
CA PHE A 140 -4.71 9.13 -5.79
C PHE A 140 -3.34 8.92 -6.40
N TYR A 141 -2.32 9.23 -5.61
CA TYR A 141 -0.94 8.87 -5.88
C TYR A 141 -0.30 8.39 -4.58
N GLN A 142 0.27 7.19 -4.59
CA GLN A 142 1.02 6.66 -3.45
C GLN A 142 2.33 6.06 -3.93
N SER A 143 3.41 6.28 -3.20
CA SER A 143 4.69 5.60 -3.46
C SER A 143 4.50 4.09 -3.43
N GLY A 144 5.29 3.38 -4.23
CA GLY A 144 5.31 1.92 -4.22
C GLY A 144 5.74 1.36 -2.87
N TYR A 145 5.29 0.16 -2.55
CA TYR A 145 5.75 -0.58 -1.38
C TYR A 145 7.24 -0.91 -1.49
N PRO A 146 7.97 -0.89 -0.39
CA PRO A 146 9.35 -1.36 -0.39
C PRO A 146 9.39 -2.89 -0.52
N TYR A 147 10.49 -3.39 -1.07
CA TYR A 147 10.78 -4.82 -1.14
C TYR A 147 12.28 -5.07 -1.02
N THR A 148 12.64 -6.25 -0.57
CA THR A 148 14.02 -6.71 -0.50
C THR A 148 14.43 -7.24 -1.86
N PRO A 149 15.47 -6.68 -2.51
CA PRO A 149 15.90 -7.15 -3.82
C PRO A 149 16.54 -8.53 -3.75
N ILE A 150 16.38 -9.30 -4.82
CA ILE A 150 17.11 -10.55 -5.00
C ILE A 150 18.49 -10.25 -5.60
N ILE A 151 19.51 -10.88 -5.04
CA ILE A 151 20.88 -10.91 -5.55
C ILE A 151 21.27 -12.36 -5.87
N PHE A 152 22.22 -12.54 -6.79
CA PHE A 152 22.75 -13.85 -7.08
C PHE A 152 24.00 -14.14 -6.25
N LYS A 153 23.97 -15.24 -5.52
CA LYS A 153 25.14 -15.85 -4.86
C LYS A 153 25.62 -17.01 -5.74
N GLY A 154 26.51 -16.68 -6.67
CA GLY A 154 26.85 -17.64 -7.75
C GLY A 154 25.68 -17.78 -8.73
N LYS A 155 25.06 -18.97 -8.81
CA LYS A 155 23.89 -19.23 -9.66
C LYS A 155 22.57 -19.18 -8.89
N ASP A 156 22.60 -19.11 -7.57
CA ASP A 156 21.41 -19.21 -6.74
C ASP A 156 20.88 -17.81 -6.37
N PRO A 157 19.59 -17.54 -6.61
CA PRO A 157 18.97 -16.29 -6.20
C PRO A 157 18.72 -16.33 -4.68
N ALA A 158 19.03 -15.22 -4.04
CA ALA A 158 18.74 -15.04 -2.60
C ALA A 158 18.37 -13.59 -2.33
N GLU A 159 17.53 -13.36 -1.34
CA GLU A 159 17.22 -12.01 -0.86
C GLU A 159 18.48 -11.33 -0.30
N ASP A 160 18.68 -10.06 -0.64
CA ASP A 160 19.77 -9.27 -0.07
C ASP A 160 19.41 -8.79 1.35
N LEU A 161 19.62 -9.66 2.31
CA LEU A 161 19.30 -9.39 3.72
C LEU A 161 20.22 -8.33 4.36
N ARG A 162 21.23 -7.83 3.66
CA ARG A 162 22.03 -6.68 4.10
C ARG A 162 21.31 -5.36 3.84
N GLN A 163 20.34 -5.38 2.94
CA GLN A 163 19.59 -4.20 2.52
C GLN A 163 18.08 -4.53 2.39
N PRO A 164 17.43 -4.90 3.50
CA PRO A 164 16.01 -5.23 3.47
C PRO A 164 15.19 -4.01 3.11
N ASN A 165 14.14 -4.27 2.32
CA ASN A 165 13.19 -3.24 1.91
C ASN A 165 13.86 -2.02 1.23
N SER A 166 15.05 -2.19 0.63
CA SER A 166 15.85 -1.10 0.05
C SER A 166 15.37 -0.64 -1.32
N LYS A 167 14.55 -1.42 -1.98
CA LYS A 167 13.95 -1.08 -3.29
C LYS A 167 12.46 -0.82 -3.16
N ARG A 168 11.90 -0.09 -4.13
CA ARG A 168 10.46 0.19 -4.19
C ARG A 168 9.85 -0.29 -5.49
N GLY A 169 8.68 -0.86 -5.38
CA GLY A 169 7.83 -1.20 -6.51
C GLY A 169 7.26 0.05 -7.20
N PRO A 170 6.45 -0.13 -8.25
CA PRO A 170 5.77 0.95 -8.94
C PRO A 170 4.83 1.73 -8.01
N ALA A 171 4.70 3.04 -8.25
CA ALA A 171 3.76 3.87 -7.52
C ALA A 171 2.32 3.52 -7.90
N TYR A 172 1.43 3.53 -6.92
CA TYR A 172 -0.01 3.42 -7.12
C TYR A 172 -0.57 4.76 -7.63
N LYS A 173 -1.38 4.70 -8.69
CA LYS A 173 -2.05 5.86 -9.29
C LYS A 173 -3.46 5.48 -9.66
N ASN A 174 -4.43 6.30 -9.30
CA ASN A 174 -5.81 6.08 -9.67
C ASN A 174 -6.55 7.41 -9.85
N VAL A 175 -7.43 7.48 -10.82
CA VAL A 175 -8.33 8.62 -11.03
C VAL A 175 -9.73 8.10 -11.23
N ASN A 176 -10.66 8.58 -10.42
CA ASN A 176 -12.07 8.23 -10.49
C ASN A 176 -12.90 9.47 -10.85
N LEU A 177 -13.94 9.28 -11.64
CA LEU A 177 -14.91 10.29 -11.96
C LEU A 177 -16.30 9.85 -11.51
N SER A 178 -17.09 10.80 -11.04
CA SER A 178 -18.49 10.59 -10.69
C SER A 178 -19.36 11.69 -11.28
N PHE A 179 -20.52 11.33 -11.78
CA PHE A 179 -21.52 12.26 -12.26
C PHE A 179 -22.86 11.83 -11.66
N ALA A 180 -23.62 12.78 -11.14
CA ALA A 180 -24.96 12.53 -10.63
C ALA A 180 -25.89 13.68 -11.04
N LYS A 181 -27.11 13.35 -11.44
CA LYS A 181 -28.17 14.31 -11.67
C LYS A 181 -29.35 14.00 -10.76
N TYR A 182 -29.76 15.01 -10.03
CA TYR A 182 -30.88 14.92 -9.10
C TYR A 182 -32.15 15.45 -9.77
N PHE A 183 -33.24 14.75 -9.51
CA PHE A 183 -34.57 15.10 -9.97
C PHE A 183 -35.51 15.13 -8.77
N GLU A 184 -36.39 16.11 -8.75
CA GLU A 184 -37.47 16.21 -7.77
C GLU A 184 -38.79 16.33 -8.50
N ARG A 185 -39.73 15.44 -8.23
CA ARG A 185 -41.05 15.43 -8.83
C ARG A 185 -42.07 14.87 -7.87
N MET A 186 -43.13 15.66 -7.54
CA MET A 186 -44.25 15.25 -6.70
C MET A 186 -43.82 14.56 -5.41
N ASP A 187 -43.03 15.24 -4.58
CA ASP A 187 -42.49 14.76 -3.29
C ASP A 187 -41.56 13.52 -3.37
N HIS A 188 -41.24 13.06 -4.58
CA HIS A 188 -40.25 12.00 -4.78
C HIS A 188 -38.94 12.57 -5.30
N LYS A 189 -37.86 12.17 -4.64
CA LYS A 189 -36.50 12.51 -5.05
C LYS A 189 -35.85 11.28 -5.68
N PHE A 190 -35.31 11.43 -6.85
CA PHE A 190 -34.52 10.39 -7.46
C PHE A 190 -33.25 10.95 -8.10
N SER A 191 -32.22 10.16 -8.14
CA SER A 191 -30.97 10.53 -8.82
C SER A 191 -30.52 9.42 -9.75
N VAL A 192 -29.94 9.81 -10.86
CA VAL A 192 -29.26 8.92 -11.79
C VAL A 192 -27.80 9.37 -11.88
N GLY A 193 -26.90 8.40 -11.95
CA GLY A 193 -25.49 8.74 -11.98
C GLY A 193 -24.63 7.68 -12.65
N LEU A 194 -23.39 8.08 -12.83
CA LEU A 194 -22.33 7.32 -13.46
C LEU A 194 -21.07 7.45 -12.61
N ASN A 195 -20.52 6.31 -12.19
CA ASN A 195 -19.20 6.25 -11.57
C ASN A 195 -18.23 5.55 -12.51
N ILE A 196 -17.11 6.17 -12.78
CA ILE A 196 -16.02 5.62 -13.58
C ILE A 196 -14.82 5.47 -12.65
N PHE A 197 -14.50 4.24 -12.27
CA PHE A 197 -13.32 3.92 -11.49
C PHE A 197 -12.15 3.64 -12.41
N ASN A 198 -10.97 4.10 -12.01
CA ASN A 198 -9.74 3.94 -12.77
C ASN A 198 -9.87 4.42 -14.22
N VAL A 199 -10.26 5.67 -14.40
CA VAL A 199 -10.56 6.30 -15.70
C VAL A 199 -9.40 6.20 -16.69
N LEU A 200 -8.16 6.19 -16.18
CA LEU A 200 -6.94 6.10 -16.98
C LEU A 200 -6.55 4.66 -17.32
N ASP A 201 -7.31 3.67 -16.82
CA ASP A 201 -7.06 2.23 -17.00
C ASP A 201 -5.64 1.80 -16.60
N ILE A 202 -5.11 2.38 -15.52
CA ILE A 202 -3.78 2.07 -15.01
C ILE A 202 -3.84 0.75 -14.22
N ARG A 203 -3.01 -0.21 -14.58
CA ARG A 203 -2.83 -1.44 -13.80
C ARG A 203 -1.79 -1.20 -12.72
N ASN A 204 -2.24 -0.98 -11.51
CA ASN A 204 -1.36 -0.78 -10.36
C ASN A 204 -0.88 -2.12 -9.81
N ALA A 205 0.40 -2.20 -9.48
CA ALA A 205 0.98 -3.39 -8.88
C ALA A 205 0.63 -3.47 -7.39
N TYR A 206 0.05 -4.60 -6.97
CA TYR A 206 -0.14 -4.94 -5.54
C TYR A 206 1.07 -5.68 -4.98
N ASP A 207 1.76 -6.43 -5.83
CA ASP A 207 2.94 -7.19 -5.49
C ASP A 207 3.90 -7.19 -6.69
N VAL A 208 5.20 -7.35 -6.43
CA VAL A 208 6.24 -7.34 -7.45
C VAL A 208 7.16 -8.56 -7.32
N TYR A 209 7.77 -8.94 -8.42
CA TYR A 209 8.86 -9.90 -8.38
C TYR A 209 10.11 -9.21 -7.82
N ALA A 210 10.66 -9.74 -6.73
CA ALA A 210 11.79 -9.12 -6.04
C ALA A 210 13.08 -9.05 -6.88
N LEU A 211 13.17 -9.85 -7.97
CA LEU A 211 14.28 -9.80 -8.90
C LEU A 211 14.22 -8.56 -9.82
N THR A 212 13.03 -8.20 -10.27
CA THR A 212 12.85 -7.13 -11.29
C THR A 212 12.19 -5.87 -10.75
N GLY A 213 11.48 -5.96 -9.61
CA GLY A 213 10.64 -4.90 -9.09
C GLY A 213 9.37 -4.63 -9.90
N LYS A 214 8.98 -5.56 -10.80
CA LYS A 214 7.80 -5.45 -11.66
C LYS A 214 6.78 -6.53 -11.34
N ALA A 215 5.50 -6.23 -11.49
CA ALA A 215 4.42 -7.19 -11.27
C ALA A 215 4.22 -8.18 -12.40
N ASP A 216 4.59 -7.80 -13.62
CA ASP A 216 4.38 -8.52 -14.90
C ASP A 216 5.65 -9.18 -15.46
N ASN A 217 6.79 -8.97 -14.84
CA ASN A 217 8.06 -9.48 -15.34
C ASN A 217 8.88 -10.16 -14.23
N PRO A 218 8.94 -11.49 -14.18
CA PRO A 218 9.72 -12.23 -13.19
C PRO A 218 11.23 -12.15 -13.41
N GLY A 219 11.69 -11.76 -14.61
CA GLY A 219 13.08 -11.77 -15.04
C GLY A 219 13.49 -13.06 -15.76
N THR A 220 14.58 -12.97 -16.52
CA THR A 220 15.07 -14.06 -17.40
C THR A 220 15.48 -15.31 -16.60
N TYR A 221 15.98 -15.15 -15.39
CA TYR A 221 16.30 -16.28 -14.52
C TYR A 221 15.11 -17.24 -14.38
N TYR A 222 13.95 -16.73 -14.06
CA TYR A 222 12.75 -17.55 -13.90
C TYR A 222 12.20 -18.07 -15.23
N THR A 223 12.33 -17.32 -16.32
CA THR A 223 11.88 -17.76 -17.63
C THR A 223 12.80 -18.80 -18.26
N ASP A 224 14.10 -18.73 -17.99
CA ASP A 224 15.10 -19.63 -18.59
C ASP A 224 15.28 -20.92 -17.79
N TYR A 225 15.15 -20.86 -16.47
CA TYR A 225 15.35 -22.00 -15.58
C TYR A 225 14.08 -22.81 -15.25
N VAL A 226 12.92 -22.21 -15.31
CA VAL A 226 11.64 -22.83 -14.91
C VAL A 226 11.16 -23.94 -15.87
N GLY A 227 11.93 -24.31 -16.86
CA GLY A 227 11.65 -25.48 -17.70
C GLY A 227 12.25 -26.80 -17.19
N LEU A 228 13.02 -26.78 -16.11
CA LEU A 228 13.70 -27.98 -15.61
C LEU A 228 12.96 -28.56 -14.39
N PRO A 229 12.73 -29.88 -14.35
CA PRO A 229 12.12 -30.55 -13.21
C PRO A 229 12.84 -30.21 -11.90
N GLY A 230 12.10 -29.73 -10.88
CA GLY A 230 12.64 -29.42 -9.56
C GLY A 230 13.21 -28.01 -9.38
N THR A 231 13.10 -27.13 -10.34
CA THR A 231 13.66 -25.75 -10.28
C THR A 231 12.62 -24.65 -10.02
N ASP A 232 11.38 -25.00 -9.71
CA ASP A 232 10.39 -23.98 -9.31
C ASP A 232 10.73 -23.40 -7.92
N PRO A 233 11.17 -22.13 -7.83
CA PRO A 233 11.50 -21.51 -6.57
C PRO A 233 10.28 -21.29 -5.64
N ASN A 234 9.06 -21.49 -6.15
CA ASN A 234 7.82 -21.35 -5.37
C ASN A 234 7.20 -22.70 -4.93
N GLY A 235 7.87 -23.83 -5.20
CA GLY A 235 7.39 -25.15 -4.81
C GLY A 235 6.10 -25.62 -5.49
N VAL A 236 5.62 -24.90 -6.48
CA VAL A 236 4.43 -25.25 -7.24
C VAL A 236 4.91 -26.01 -8.47
N GLY A 237 4.72 -27.29 -8.46
CA GLY A 237 5.21 -28.29 -9.42
C GLY A 237 5.49 -27.80 -10.84
N VAL A 238 6.51 -28.39 -11.40
CA VAL A 238 7.07 -28.03 -12.70
C VAL A 238 6.03 -28.10 -13.79
N TYR A 239 5.67 -26.97 -14.33
CA TYR A 239 4.98 -26.92 -15.61
C TYR A 239 6.02 -26.73 -16.71
N ALA A 240 6.15 -27.71 -17.57
CA ALA A 240 7.09 -27.77 -18.68
C ALA A 240 6.88 -26.70 -19.77
N ASN A 241 5.96 -25.78 -19.57
CA ASN A 241 5.67 -24.71 -20.50
C ASN A 241 6.29 -23.40 -20.02
N LYS A 242 7.30 -22.95 -20.72
CA LYS A 242 7.87 -21.59 -20.68
C LYS A 242 6.83 -20.52 -21.10
N SER A 243 5.55 -20.73 -20.83
CA SER A 243 4.54 -19.76 -21.25
C SER A 243 4.58 -18.57 -20.30
N SER A 244 4.65 -17.37 -20.87
CA SER A 244 4.48 -16.12 -20.17
C SER A 244 3.20 -16.10 -19.32
N ALA A 245 2.21 -16.90 -19.64
CA ALA A 245 0.96 -17.07 -18.92
C ALA A 245 1.13 -17.58 -17.48
N TYR A 246 2.17 -18.36 -17.17
CA TYR A 246 2.45 -18.77 -15.77
C TYR A 246 2.84 -17.59 -14.89
N TYR A 247 3.51 -16.59 -15.46
CA TYR A 247 3.97 -15.40 -14.78
C TYR A 247 3.01 -14.21 -14.94
N ASP A 248 2.08 -14.30 -15.88
CA ASP A 248 0.98 -13.35 -15.99
C ASP A 248 -0.04 -13.64 -14.88
N ARG A 249 0.15 -13.01 -13.74
CA ARG A 249 -0.69 -13.17 -12.56
C ARG A 249 -1.57 -11.93 -12.40
N PRO A 250 -2.77 -11.93 -12.98
CA PRO A 250 -3.65 -10.76 -12.97
C PRO A 250 -3.99 -10.27 -11.55
N TRP A 251 -3.99 -11.17 -10.56
CA TRP A 251 -4.21 -10.80 -9.15
C TRP A 251 -3.09 -9.97 -8.52
N ARG A 252 -1.91 -9.89 -9.14
CA ARG A 252 -0.84 -8.97 -8.72
C ARG A 252 -1.10 -7.54 -9.14
N MET A 253 -2.13 -7.28 -9.93
CA MET A 253 -2.49 -5.97 -10.44
C MET A 253 -3.90 -5.59 -10.05
N SER A 254 -4.13 -4.27 -9.96
CA SER A 254 -5.46 -3.73 -9.72
C SER A 254 -6.42 -4.08 -10.86
N PRO A 255 -7.75 -4.10 -10.57
CA PRO A 255 -8.75 -4.21 -11.62
C PRO A 255 -8.59 -3.15 -12.70
N PRO A 256 -9.03 -3.43 -13.94
CA PRO A 256 -9.10 -2.44 -15.02
C PRO A 256 -10.15 -1.38 -14.69
N ARG A 257 -10.37 -0.46 -15.64
CA ARG A 257 -11.44 0.54 -15.56
C ARG A 257 -12.80 -0.15 -15.41
N GLU A 258 -13.58 0.39 -14.48
CA GLU A 258 -14.94 -0.05 -14.21
C GLU A 258 -15.89 1.12 -14.37
N ILE A 259 -17.05 0.88 -15.00
CA ILE A 259 -18.09 1.89 -15.25
C ILE A 259 -19.39 1.40 -14.65
N ASN A 260 -19.89 2.12 -13.66
CA ASN A 260 -21.12 1.78 -12.94
C ASN A 260 -22.19 2.84 -13.15
N PHE A 261 -23.33 2.44 -13.63
CA PHE A 261 -24.55 3.24 -13.65
C PHE A 261 -25.39 2.96 -12.42
N PHE A 262 -25.98 3.98 -11.81
CA PHE A 262 -26.88 3.80 -10.69
C PHE A 262 -28.12 4.67 -10.81
N ILE A 263 -29.21 4.16 -10.25
CA ILE A 263 -30.44 4.91 -10.00
C ILE A 263 -30.73 4.80 -8.51
N ARG A 264 -30.93 5.91 -7.86
CA ARG A 264 -31.29 5.98 -6.44
C ARG A 264 -32.67 6.60 -6.33
N LEU A 265 -33.54 5.96 -5.58
CA LEU A 265 -34.88 6.45 -5.23
C LEU A 265 -34.89 6.71 -3.73
N ASP A 266 -35.23 7.93 -3.34
CA ASP A 266 -35.39 8.30 -1.94
C ASP A 266 -36.89 8.35 -1.65
N PHE A 267 -37.37 7.48 -0.78
CA PHE A 267 -38.75 7.45 -0.30
C PHE A 267 -38.78 8.13 1.06
N GLU A 268 -39.58 9.21 1.19
CA GLU A 268 -39.88 9.85 2.47
C GLU A 268 -41.07 9.17 3.15
#